data_f5f89d8854cbe70e4127c62f2dea8fbb
#
_entry.id   f5f89d8854cbe70e4127c62f2dea8fbb
#
_cell.length_a   1.000
_cell.length_b   1.000
_cell.length_c   1.000
_cell.angle_alpha   90.00
_cell.angle_beta   90.00
_cell.angle_gamma   90.00
#
_symmetry.space_group_name_H-M   'P 1'
#
loop_
_entity.id
_entity.type
_entity.pdbx_description
1 polymer ?
#
loop_
_entity_poly.entity_id
_entity_poly.type
_entity_poly.pdbx_seq_one_letter_code
_entity_poly.pdbx_strand_id
1 'polypeptide(L)'
;YKVLLESSGFRKSILNTLILALMSLLAIPLGFVIACGANGVRNKKAQTVFRLGFYMPNIITGVSIVLIFQYILQVDNGLINLALSNILGKKIEIGWLSDPSLTKVGASIIQIWTTLGYNMLICLAGLQSIPTELYEAAMMDGAGSFRRWRYITIPLMRNNFIFLFITGII
;
A
#
# COMPACT_ATOMS: atom_id res chain seq x y z
N TYR A 1 0.86 35.86 -4.15
CA TYR A 1 0.86 34.75 -3.20
C TYR A 1 -0.09 34.94 -2.02
N LYS A 2 -0.20 36.12 -1.40
CA LYS A 2 -1.13 36.39 -0.26
C LYS A 2 -2.58 36.08 -0.62
N VAL A 3 -3.07 36.53 -1.77
CA VAL A 3 -4.43 36.29 -2.28
C VAL A 3 -4.73 34.80 -2.46
N LEU A 4 -3.74 34.02 -2.89
CA LEU A 4 -3.89 32.56 -3.01
C LEU A 4 -4.03 31.87 -1.64
N LEU A 5 -3.23 32.28 -0.66
CA LEU A 5 -3.28 31.73 0.70
C LEU A 5 -4.56 32.09 1.45
N GLU A 6 -5.18 33.23 1.13
CA GLU A 6 -6.47 33.67 1.69
C GLU A 6 -7.66 32.95 1.05
N SER A 7 -7.49 32.37 -0.14
CA SER A 7 -8.52 31.60 -0.83
C SER A 7 -8.87 30.33 -0.06
N SER A 8 -10.15 30.18 0.29
CA SER A 8 -10.66 28.98 0.97
C SER A 8 -10.49 27.70 0.12
N GLY A 9 -10.60 27.83 -1.20
CA GLY A 9 -10.40 26.74 -2.16
C GLY A 9 -8.96 26.26 -2.17
N PHE A 10 -7.98 27.16 -2.19
CA PHE A 10 -6.55 26.81 -2.17
C PHE A 10 -6.16 26.09 -0.89
N ARG A 11 -6.60 26.56 0.28
CA ARG A 11 -6.35 25.89 1.55
C ARG A 11 -6.97 24.49 1.60
N LYS A 12 -8.19 24.31 1.09
CA LYS A 12 -8.84 23.00 0.99
C LYS A 12 -8.04 22.04 0.07
N SER A 13 -7.53 22.54 -1.06
CA SER A 13 -6.71 21.75 -1.98
C SER A 13 -5.42 21.27 -1.33
N ILE A 14 -4.70 22.13 -0.62
CA ILE A 14 -3.50 21.76 0.13
C ILE A 14 -3.83 20.66 1.16
N LEU A 15 -4.86 20.85 1.97
CA LEU A 15 -5.27 19.87 2.97
C LEU A 15 -5.66 18.53 2.34
N ASN A 16 -6.38 18.57 1.22
CA ASN A 16 -6.75 17.34 0.51
C ASN A 16 -5.52 16.60 -0.01
N THR A 17 -4.56 17.33 -0.61
CA THR A 17 -3.30 16.74 -1.10
C THR A 17 -2.50 16.12 0.05
N LEU A 18 -2.38 16.82 1.17
CA LEU A 18 -1.67 16.28 2.35
C LEU A 18 -2.35 15.03 2.91
N ILE A 19 -3.69 15.02 3.00
CA ILE A 19 -4.44 13.84 3.47
C ILE A 19 -4.21 12.66 2.52
N LEU A 20 -4.34 12.86 1.22
CA LEU A 20 -4.15 11.81 0.23
C LEU A 20 -2.70 11.29 0.25
N ALA A 21 -1.71 12.17 0.35
CA ALA A 21 -0.30 11.80 0.49
C ALA A 21 -0.06 10.95 1.75
N LEU A 22 -0.59 11.38 2.91
CA LEU A 22 -0.47 10.61 4.15
C LEU A 22 -1.15 9.24 4.05
N MET A 23 -2.33 9.18 3.44
CA MET A 23 -3.04 7.91 3.26
C MET A 23 -2.30 6.98 2.28
N SER A 24 -1.69 7.52 1.21
CA SER A 24 -0.92 6.71 0.26
C SER A 24 0.34 6.09 0.90
N LEU A 25 0.94 6.75 1.89
CA LEU A 25 2.08 6.23 2.62
C LEU A 25 1.78 4.92 3.39
N LEU A 26 0.49 4.60 3.64
CA LEU A 26 0.09 3.31 4.21
C LEU A 26 0.43 2.12 3.29
N ALA A 27 0.62 2.36 2.00
CA ALA A 27 1.07 1.33 1.07
C ALA A 27 2.48 0.81 1.39
N ILE A 28 3.33 1.62 2.06
CA ILE A 28 4.71 1.23 2.40
C ILE A 28 4.73 0.10 3.45
N PRO A 29 4.14 0.27 4.65
CA PRO A 29 4.11 -0.80 5.64
C PRO A 29 3.33 -2.04 5.15
N LEU A 30 2.25 -1.86 4.38
CA LEU A 30 1.53 -2.98 3.77
C LEU A 30 2.41 -3.73 2.77
N GLY A 31 3.10 -3.02 1.88
CA GLY A 31 4.06 -3.60 0.93
C GLY A 31 5.19 -4.34 1.63
N PHE A 32 5.70 -3.81 2.74
CA PHE A 32 6.73 -4.47 3.55
C PHE A 32 6.23 -5.77 4.18
N VAL A 33 5.03 -5.79 4.75
CA VAL A 33 4.43 -7.02 5.31
C VAL A 33 4.28 -8.09 4.23
N ILE A 34 3.78 -7.70 3.04
CA ILE A 34 3.65 -8.62 1.90
C ILE A 34 5.03 -9.10 1.43
N ALA A 35 6.04 -8.22 1.39
CA ALA A 35 7.41 -8.57 1.05
C ALA A 35 8.02 -9.57 2.03
N CYS A 36 7.78 -9.43 3.33
CA CYS A 36 8.18 -10.40 4.35
C CYS A 36 7.54 -11.77 4.10
N GLY A 37 6.23 -11.80 3.78
CA GLY A 37 5.53 -13.02 3.40
C GLY A 37 6.14 -13.68 2.16
N ALA A 38 6.36 -12.88 1.10
CA ALA A 38 6.99 -13.34 -0.14
C ALA A 38 8.42 -13.86 0.08
N ASN A 39 9.19 -13.22 0.95
CA ASN A 39 10.58 -13.63 1.28
C ASN A 39 10.61 -14.97 2.02
N GLY A 40 9.58 -15.29 2.80
CA GLY A 40 9.43 -16.57 3.51
C GLY A 40 9.08 -17.77 2.60
N VAL A 41 8.64 -17.53 1.37
CA VAL A 41 8.25 -18.57 0.42
C VAL A 41 9.49 -19.27 -0.14
N ARG A 42 9.72 -20.54 0.25
CA ARG A 42 10.87 -21.35 -0.19
C ARG A 42 10.81 -21.74 -1.68
N ASN A 43 9.63 -21.93 -2.23
CA ASN A 43 9.47 -22.33 -3.63
C ASN A 43 9.63 -21.10 -4.55
N LYS A 44 10.70 -21.06 -5.35
CA LYS A 44 11.01 -19.95 -6.28
C LYS A 44 9.88 -19.69 -7.29
N LYS A 45 9.20 -20.73 -7.79
CA LYS A 45 8.07 -20.58 -8.72
C LYS A 45 6.89 -19.90 -8.02
N ALA A 46 6.54 -20.34 -6.82
CA ALA A 46 5.47 -19.72 -6.03
C ALA A 46 5.82 -18.26 -5.67
N GLN A 47 7.07 -17.97 -5.32
CA GLN A 47 7.53 -16.61 -5.07
C GLN A 47 7.39 -15.72 -6.31
N THR A 48 7.71 -16.24 -7.51
CA THR A 48 7.55 -15.50 -8.77
C THR A 48 6.07 -15.20 -9.06
N VAL A 49 5.19 -16.21 -8.92
CA VAL A 49 3.75 -16.02 -9.10
C VAL A 49 3.20 -14.98 -8.10
N PHE A 50 3.65 -15.03 -6.86
CA PHE A 50 3.28 -14.08 -5.83
C PHE A 50 3.70 -12.64 -6.21
N ARG A 51 4.95 -12.45 -6.68
CA ARG A 51 5.45 -11.16 -7.16
C ARG A 51 4.63 -10.64 -8.34
N LEU A 52 4.38 -11.48 -9.34
CA LEU A 52 3.60 -11.10 -10.52
C LEU A 52 2.17 -10.71 -10.16
N GLY A 53 1.51 -11.46 -9.26
CA GLY A 53 0.15 -11.16 -8.82
C GLY A 53 0.02 -9.80 -8.16
N PHE A 54 0.93 -9.46 -7.25
CA PHE A 54 0.92 -8.17 -6.56
C PHE A 54 1.43 -7.00 -7.43
N TYR A 55 2.28 -7.25 -8.43
CA TYR A 55 2.80 -6.22 -9.31
C TYR A 55 1.91 -5.96 -10.54
N MET A 56 0.99 -6.88 -10.86
CA MET A 56 0.08 -6.75 -12.00
C MET A 56 -0.68 -5.41 -12.04
N PRO A 57 -1.20 -4.87 -10.92
CA PRO A 57 -1.86 -3.57 -10.93
C PRO A 57 -1.00 -2.43 -11.45
N ASN A 58 0.29 -2.48 -11.22
CA ASN A 58 1.23 -1.42 -11.63
C ASN A 58 1.49 -1.40 -13.14
N ILE A 59 1.17 -2.50 -13.85
CA ILE A 59 1.33 -2.62 -15.31
C ILE A 59 0.07 -2.16 -16.06
N ILE A 60 -1.08 -2.19 -15.39
CA ILE A 60 -2.37 -1.82 -15.99
C ILE A 60 -2.41 -0.30 -16.21
N THR A 61 -2.96 0.13 -17.34
CA THR A 61 -3.10 1.57 -17.64
C THR A 61 -4.02 2.26 -16.62
N GLY A 62 -3.70 3.49 -16.24
CA GLY A 62 -4.47 4.24 -15.23
C GLY A 62 -5.96 4.37 -15.57
N VAL A 63 -6.29 4.52 -16.86
CA VAL A 63 -7.70 4.59 -17.31
C VAL A 63 -8.45 3.30 -17.00
N SER A 64 -7.85 2.14 -17.29
CA SER A 64 -8.46 0.85 -17.01
C SER A 64 -8.67 0.64 -15.50
N ILE A 65 -7.73 1.08 -14.69
CA ILE A 65 -7.85 1.02 -13.22
C ILE A 65 -9.05 1.85 -12.76
N VAL A 66 -9.17 3.09 -13.24
CA VAL A 66 -10.30 3.97 -12.87
C VAL A 66 -11.63 3.31 -13.24
N LEU A 67 -11.78 2.76 -14.44
CA LEU A 67 -13.02 2.10 -14.87
C LEU A 67 -13.36 0.87 -14.03
N ILE A 68 -12.36 0.03 -13.70
CA ILE A 68 -12.55 -1.15 -12.85
C ILE A 68 -13.02 -0.72 -11.45
N PHE A 69 -12.34 0.25 -10.85
CA PHE A 69 -12.71 0.71 -9.51
C PHE A 69 -14.03 1.49 -9.49
N GLN A 70 -14.36 2.21 -10.54
CA GLN A 70 -15.65 2.85 -10.69
C GLN A 70 -16.79 1.83 -10.65
N TYR A 71 -16.61 0.67 -11.27
CA TYR A 71 -17.57 -0.44 -11.22
C TYR A 71 -17.59 -1.12 -9.84
N ILE A 72 -16.42 -1.38 -9.24
CA ILE A 72 -16.30 -2.03 -7.92
C ILE A 72 -16.91 -1.19 -6.80
N LEU A 73 -16.71 0.15 -6.87
CA LEU A 73 -17.11 1.12 -5.86
C LEU A 73 -18.44 1.82 -6.18
N GLN A 74 -19.18 1.33 -7.17
CA GLN A 74 -20.49 1.87 -7.55
C GLN A 74 -21.49 1.76 -6.38
N VAL A 75 -22.42 2.74 -6.27
CA VAL A 75 -23.38 2.83 -5.17
C VAL A 75 -24.37 1.68 -5.20
N ASP A 76 -25.07 1.49 -6.32
CA ASP A 76 -26.21 0.56 -6.39
C ASP A 76 -25.81 -0.92 -6.44
N ASN A 77 -24.86 -1.27 -7.33
CA ASN A 77 -24.48 -2.66 -7.61
C ASN A 77 -22.97 -2.90 -7.50
N GLY A 78 -22.25 -2.00 -6.81
CA GLY A 78 -20.80 -2.14 -6.61
C GLY A 78 -20.47 -3.38 -5.79
N LEU A 79 -19.43 -4.11 -6.20
CA LEU A 79 -19.03 -5.38 -5.56
C LEU A 79 -18.78 -5.22 -4.06
N ILE A 80 -18.24 -4.09 -3.62
CA ILE A 80 -18.00 -3.85 -2.19
C ILE A 80 -19.31 -3.66 -1.44
N ASN A 81 -20.26 -2.88 -1.97
CA ASN A 81 -21.55 -2.68 -1.34
C ASN A 81 -22.37 -3.97 -1.31
N LEU A 82 -22.33 -4.79 -2.35
CA LEU A 82 -22.95 -6.11 -2.39
C LEU A 82 -22.34 -7.05 -1.33
N ALA A 83 -21.01 -7.12 -1.24
CA ALA A 83 -20.34 -7.94 -0.24
C ALA A 83 -20.70 -7.51 1.19
N LEU A 84 -20.68 -6.21 1.47
CA LEU A 84 -21.07 -5.67 2.77
C LEU A 84 -22.55 -5.94 3.09
N SER A 85 -23.43 -5.81 2.09
CA SER A 85 -24.88 -6.09 2.25
C SER A 85 -25.13 -7.55 2.62
N ASN A 86 -24.40 -8.47 1.97
CA ASN A 86 -24.50 -9.91 2.27
C ASN A 86 -23.97 -10.25 3.68
N ILE A 87 -22.88 -9.64 4.10
CA ILE A 87 -22.29 -9.88 5.44
C ILE A 87 -23.19 -9.30 6.54
N LEU A 88 -23.74 -8.11 6.34
CA LEU A 88 -24.49 -7.39 7.36
C LEU A 88 -26.00 -7.65 7.31
N GLY A 89 -26.47 -8.41 6.32
CA GLY A 89 -27.89 -8.77 6.16
C GLY A 89 -28.84 -7.60 5.87
N LYS A 90 -28.28 -6.45 5.40
CA LYS A 90 -29.05 -5.25 5.05
C LYS A 90 -28.48 -4.59 3.80
N LYS A 91 -29.33 -3.93 3.01
CA LYS A 91 -28.89 -3.18 1.83
C LYS A 91 -27.96 -2.04 2.24
N ILE A 92 -26.78 -2.00 1.65
CA ILE A 92 -25.77 -0.97 1.87
C ILE A 92 -25.51 -0.26 0.55
N GLU A 93 -25.64 1.07 0.56
CA GLU A 93 -25.45 1.97 -0.58
C GLU A 93 -24.48 3.08 -0.19
N ILE A 94 -23.20 2.73 -0.07
CA ILE A 94 -22.14 3.68 0.28
C ILE A 94 -21.60 4.30 -0.99
N GLY A 95 -21.58 5.64 -1.05
CA GLY A 95 -21.04 6.42 -2.16
C GLY A 95 -19.52 6.63 -2.03
N TRP A 96 -18.72 5.59 -2.19
CA TRP A 96 -17.26 5.61 -2.01
C TRP A 96 -16.53 6.70 -2.80
N LEU A 97 -17.02 7.01 -4.00
CA LEU A 97 -16.44 8.01 -4.90
C LEU A 97 -17.36 9.23 -5.12
N SER A 98 -18.64 9.15 -4.73
CA SER A 98 -19.62 10.19 -4.94
C SER A 98 -19.91 11.03 -3.67
N ASP A 99 -19.69 10.46 -2.50
CA ASP A 99 -19.84 11.18 -1.23
C ASP A 99 -18.57 12.00 -0.95
N PRO A 100 -18.66 13.35 -0.81
CA PRO A 100 -17.51 14.20 -0.52
C PRO A 100 -16.70 13.81 0.72
N SER A 101 -17.35 13.18 1.70
CA SER A 101 -16.70 12.71 2.93
C SER A 101 -15.86 11.44 2.71
N LEU A 102 -16.28 10.56 1.80
CA LEU A 102 -15.69 9.26 1.55
C LEU A 102 -14.78 9.22 0.31
N THR A 103 -14.91 10.19 -0.60
CA THR A 103 -14.14 10.23 -1.86
C THR A 103 -12.63 10.11 -1.64
N LYS A 104 -12.10 10.72 -0.57
CA LYS A 104 -10.67 10.61 -0.23
C LYS A 104 -10.29 9.20 0.16
N VAL A 105 -11.15 8.51 0.89
CA VAL A 105 -10.92 7.10 1.30
C VAL A 105 -10.97 6.21 0.07
N GLY A 106 -11.99 6.35 -0.79
CA GLY A 106 -12.09 5.60 -2.05
C GLY A 106 -10.88 5.81 -2.95
N ALA A 107 -10.47 7.06 -3.18
CA ALA A 107 -9.28 7.39 -3.95
C ALA A 107 -7.99 6.81 -3.33
N SER A 108 -7.86 6.84 -2.00
CA SER A 108 -6.70 6.29 -1.31
C SER A 108 -6.63 4.76 -1.41
N ILE A 109 -7.76 4.07 -1.39
CA ILE A 109 -7.80 2.60 -1.61
C ILE A 109 -7.25 2.26 -3.00
N ILE A 110 -7.67 3.00 -4.03
CA ILE A 110 -7.19 2.82 -5.40
C ILE A 110 -5.68 3.06 -5.45
N GLN A 111 -5.22 4.16 -4.88
CA GLN A 111 -3.80 4.54 -4.85
C GLN A 111 -2.94 3.50 -4.11
N ILE A 112 -3.37 3.05 -2.93
CA ILE A 112 -2.68 2.00 -2.18
C ILE A 112 -2.59 0.72 -3.00
N TRP A 113 -3.69 0.28 -3.60
CA TRP A 113 -3.73 -0.94 -4.39
C TRP A 113 -2.79 -0.88 -5.59
N THR A 114 -2.73 0.25 -6.30
CA THR A 114 -1.85 0.43 -7.47
C THR A 114 -0.36 0.47 -7.09
N THR A 115 -0.01 1.11 -5.98
CA THR A 115 1.39 1.26 -5.56
C THR A 115 1.92 0.12 -4.70
N LEU A 116 1.02 -0.72 -4.17
CA LEU A 116 1.34 -1.80 -3.24
C LEU A 116 2.39 -2.77 -3.79
N GLY A 117 2.23 -3.18 -5.06
CA GLY A 117 3.14 -4.11 -5.72
C GLY A 117 4.55 -3.54 -5.90
N TYR A 118 4.65 -2.26 -6.27
CA TYR A 118 5.94 -1.57 -6.38
C TYR A 118 6.64 -1.50 -5.01
N ASN A 119 5.92 -1.06 -3.97
CA ASN A 119 6.46 -1.00 -2.61
C ASN A 119 6.91 -2.39 -2.12
N MET A 120 6.11 -3.42 -2.40
CA MET A 120 6.46 -4.81 -2.09
C MET A 120 7.75 -5.24 -2.77
N LEU A 121 7.94 -4.95 -4.07
CA LEU A 121 9.15 -5.34 -4.80
C LEU A 121 10.40 -4.65 -4.26
N ILE A 122 10.35 -3.35 -3.98
CA ILE A 122 11.47 -2.60 -3.40
C ILE A 122 11.82 -3.14 -2.01
N CYS A 123 10.81 -3.40 -1.16
CA CYS A 123 11.03 -4.00 0.14
C CYS A 123 11.60 -5.43 0.02
N LEU A 124 11.12 -6.22 -0.92
CA LEU A 124 11.60 -7.58 -1.13
C LEU A 124 13.07 -7.60 -1.61
N ALA A 125 13.44 -6.69 -2.52
CA ALA A 125 14.83 -6.53 -2.95
C ALA A 125 15.74 -6.15 -1.77
N GLY A 126 15.27 -5.21 -0.92
CA GLY A 126 15.99 -4.84 0.30
C GLY A 126 16.14 -6.01 1.28
N LEU A 127 15.08 -6.78 1.52
CA LEU A 127 15.17 -7.97 2.38
C LEU A 127 16.15 -9.00 1.86
N GLN A 128 16.21 -9.20 0.55
CA GLN A 128 17.11 -10.16 -0.10
C GLN A 128 18.57 -9.69 -0.17
N SER A 129 18.83 -8.40 0.03
CA SER A 129 20.20 -7.87 0.11
C SER A 129 20.84 -8.00 1.49
N ILE A 130 20.07 -8.36 2.52
CA ILE A 130 20.59 -8.56 3.87
C ILE A 130 21.36 -9.90 3.93
N PRO A 131 22.66 -9.89 4.31
CA PRO A 131 23.43 -11.10 4.45
C PRO A 131 22.83 -12.11 5.44
N THR A 132 22.72 -13.36 5.06
CA THR A 132 22.13 -14.43 5.90
C THR A 132 22.95 -14.68 7.16
N GLU A 133 24.26 -14.46 7.08
CA GLU A 133 25.23 -14.61 8.18
C GLU A 133 24.83 -13.78 9.42
N LEU A 134 24.24 -12.60 9.21
CA LEU A 134 23.77 -11.76 10.32
C LEU A 134 22.61 -12.41 11.09
N TYR A 135 21.72 -13.10 10.37
CA TYR A 135 20.63 -13.82 11.00
C TYR A 135 21.11 -15.10 11.70
N GLU A 136 22.10 -15.79 11.11
CA GLU A 136 22.71 -17.00 11.66
C GLU A 136 23.47 -16.67 12.94
N ALA A 137 24.32 -15.64 12.95
CA ALA A 137 25.01 -15.18 14.13
C ALA A 137 24.05 -14.82 15.26
N ALA A 138 23.00 -14.05 14.95
CA ALA A 138 21.98 -13.68 15.94
C ALA A 138 21.20 -14.90 16.47
N MET A 139 21.02 -15.96 15.67
CA MET A 139 20.42 -17.21 16.15
C MET A 139 21.34 -17.94 17.13
N MET A 140 22.63 -17.98 16.87
CA MET A 140 23.63 -18.55 17.78
C MET A 140 23.65 -17.82 19.14
N ASP A 141 23.45 -16.48 19.11
CA ASP A 141 23.30 -15.65 20.29
C ASP A 141 21.91 -15.78 20.99
N GLY A 142 21.05 -16.69 20.55
CA GLY A 142 19.75 -16.94 21.12
C GLY A 142 18.69 -15.85 20.81
N ALA A 143 18.91 -15.02 19.78
CA ALA A 143 17.95 -14.00 19.38
C ALA A 143 16.71 -14.61 18.71
N GLY A 144 15.54 -14.44 19.32
CA GLY A 144 14.26 -14.82 18.75
C GLY A 144 13.91 -14.01 17.47
N SER A 145 12.91 -14.47 16.71
CA SER A 145 12.50 -13.86 15.43
C SER A 145 12.16 -12.38 15.53
N PHE A 146 11.45 -11.96 16.57
CA PHE A 146 11.10 -10.56 16.77
C PHE A 146 12.34 -9.70 17.02
N ARG A 147 13.31 -10.19 17.82
CA ARG A 147 14.56 -9.48 18.10
C ARG A 147 15.37 -9.29 16.81
N ARG A 148 15.50 -10.35 15.98
CA ARG A 148 16.16 -10.28 14.67
C ARG A 148 15.47 -9.30 13.73
N TRP A 149 14.14 -9.32 13.68
CA TRP A 149 13.36 -8.39 12.88
C TRP A 149 13.59 -6.93 13.30
N ARG A 150 13.56 -6.65 14.62
CA ARG A 150 13.68 -5.29 15.18
C ARG A 150 15.11 -4.72 15.09
N TYR A 151 16.13 -5.56 15.26
CA TYR A 151 17.53 -5.10 15.38
C TYR A 151 18.39 -5.37 14.13
N ILE A 152 17.97 -6.25 13.24
CA ILE A 152 18.68 -6.53 11.98
C ILE A 152 17.85 -6.04 10.79
N THR A 153 16.63 -6.57 10.61
CA THR A 153 15.83 -6.31 9.41
C THR A 153 15.45 -4.83 9.29
N ILE A 154 14.80 -4.25 10.29
CA ILE A 154 14.32 -2.86 10.23
C ILE A 154 15.45 -1.85 10.04
N PRO A 155 16.57 -1.90 10.80
CA PRO A 155 17.67 -0.96 10.60
C PRO A 155 18.32 -1.06 9.22
N LEU A 156 18.56 -2.28 8.71
CA LEU A 156 19.18 -2.47 7.40
C LEU A 156 18.25 -2.10 6.24
N MET A 157 16.93 -2.15 6.44
CA MET A 157 15.92 -1.70 5.47
C MET A 157 15.72 -0.17 5.45
N ARG A 158 16.37 0.58 6.34
CA ARG A 158 16.15 2.03 6.49
C ARG A 158 16.23 2.79 5.17
N ASN A 159 17.24 2.51 4.35
CA ASN A 159 17.42 3.22 3.08
C ASN A 159 16.28 2.95 2.09
N ASN A 160 15.76 1.72 2.07
CA ASN A 160 14.59 1.36 1.25
C ASN A 160 13.34 2.09 1.73
N PHE A 161 13.12 2.21 3.03
CA PHE A 161 11.99 2.95 3.58
C PHE A 161 12.09 4.45 3.29
N ILE A 162 13.28 5.06 3.42
CA ILE A 162 13.50 6.47 3.07
C ILE A 162 13.23 6.69 1.58
N PHE A 163 13.73 5.82 0.71
CA PHE A 163 13.47 5.88 -0.73
C PHE A 163 11.97 5.82 -1.04
N LEU A 164 11.25 4.84 -0.48
CA LEU A 164 9.81 4.69 -0.67
C LEU A 164 9.01 5.86 -0.10
N PHE A 165 9.44 6.42 1.04
CA PHE A 165 8.82 7.59 1.63
C PHE A 165 8.94 8.82 0.73
N ILE A 166 10.15 9.09 0.20
CA ILE A 166 10.38 10.22 -0.69
C ILE A 166 9.58 10.06 -1.99
N THR A 167 9.65 8.87 -2.62
CA THR A 167 8.92 8.60 -3.87
C THR A 167 7.41 8.52 -3.70
N GLY A 168 6.93 8.20 -2.50
CA GLY A 168 5.49 8.14 -2.20
C GLY A 168 4.84 9.50 -1.91
N ILE A 169 5.65 10.56 -1.71
CA ILE A 169 5.15 11.94 -1.51
C ILE A 169 5.13 12.72 -2.84
N ILE A 170 6.01 12.37 -3.78
CA ILE A 170 6.12 13.02 -5.10
C ILE A 170 5.00 12.54 -6.02
#